data_bb5a9a0250815fc06efa3a0c83ad2dae
#
_entry.id   bb5a9a0250815fc06efa3a0c83ad2dae
#
_cell.length_a   1.000
_cell.length_b   1.000
_cell.length_c   1.000
_cell.angle_alpha   90.00
_cell.angle_beta   90.00
_cell.angle_gamma   90.00
#
_symmetry.space_group_name_H-M   'P 1'
#
loop_
_entity.id
_entity.type
_entity.pdbx_description
1 polymer ?
#
loop_
_entity_poly.entity_id
_entity_poly.type
_entity_poly.pdbx_seq_one_letter_code
_entity_poly.pdbx_strand_id
1 'polypeptide(L)'
;MSTEEKLYTPSEWSKRYRSEELISRFLIFAVNVTKKARNATKCLLDIPYGPTERSKYDIYGIDLPNDAPIFIFIHGGYWQELSKDFAGFAVPVLVANKIKVIPIGYDLCPNVKIQDIICQIKVAIETILSSAVDSGCRCVWICGHSAGAHLAAALLHDTKWIECMTERGYFPLIKGLLLAGGIYNLGPLTNTSYNEALKLSEDDIRELSFSILDTKGNNPIKNLKVIATVGECDSPVFINETREYAQKIMSFVDNVEYILLRDNIDHFDIVENLLDAEFVLTRLILKYMNV
;
A
#
# COMPACT_ATOMS: atom_id res chain seq x y z
N MET A 1 27.52 -6.87 -0.48
CA MET A 1 26.11 -7.31 -0.48
C MET A 1 26.07 -8.82 -0.66
N SER A 2 25.39 -9.56 0.24
CA SER A 2 25.15 -11.00 0.08
C SER A 2 24.17 -11.28 -1.06
N THR A 3 24.07 -12.54 -1.52
CA THR A 3 23.08 -12.91 -2.53
C THR A 3 21.66 -12.68 -2.01
N GLU A 4 21.41 -12.99 -0.75
CA GLU A 4 20.12 -12.82 -0.10
C GLU A 4 19.75 -11.32 0.04
N GLU A 5 20.69 -10.50 0.50
CA GLU A 5 20.55 -9.05 0.53
C GLU A 5 20.13 -8.49 -0.84
N LYS A 6 20.79 -8.94 -1.90
CA LYS A 6 20.48 -8.52 -3.26
C LYS A 6 19.04 -8.88 -3.68
N LEU A 7 18.58 -10.07 -3.30
CA LEU A 7 17.21 -10.53 -3.59
C LEU A 7 16.14 -9.65 -2.92
N TYR A 8 16.47 -9.07 -1.77
CA TYR A 8 15.57 -8.16 -1.03
C TYR A 8 15.88 -6.68 -1.28
N THR A 9 16.74 -6.33 -2.24
CA THR A 9 17.04 -4.96 -2.66
C THR A 9 16.46 -4.69 -4.05
N PRO A 10 15.19 -4.23 -4.17
CA PRO A 10 14.52 -4.07 -5.47
C PRO A 10 15.28 -3.19 -6.47
N SER A 11 16.00 -2.18 -5.97
CA SER A 11 16.80 -1.26 -6.81
C SER A 11 17.96 -1.95 -7.57
N GLU A 12 18.41 -3.11 -7.12
CA GLU A 12 19.43 -3.92 -7.80
C GLU A 12 18.91 -4.62 -9.08
N TRP A 13 17.60 -4.63 -9.29
CA TRP A 13 16.94 -5.33 -10.40
C TRP A 13 16.41 -4.40 -11.47
N SER A 14 16.37 -3.10 -11.17
CA SER A 14 15.99 -2.09 -12.15
C SER A 14 16.95 -2.05 -13.34
N LYS A 15 16.40 -1.81 -14.53
CA LYS A 15 17.17 -1.58 -15.76
C LYS A 15 17.37 -0.10 -16.06
N ARG A 16 16.80 0.81 -15.27
CA ARG A 16 16.85 2.26 -15.53
C ARG A 16 18.18 2.90 -15.13
N TYR A 17 18.64 2.59 -13.92
CA TYR A 17 19.80 3.21 -13.29
C TYR A 17 20.54 2.20 -12.40
N ARG A 18 21.75 2.57 -11.93
CA ARG A 18 22.40 1.85 -10.84
C ARG A 18 21.59 2.02 -9.55
N SER A 19 21.64 1.04 -8.66
CA SER A 19 20.83 0.97 -7.44
C SER A 19 20.84 2.27 -6.62
N GLU A 20 22.02 2.79 -6.26
CA GLU A 20 22.16 4.03 -5.46
C GLU A 20 21.63 5.28 -6.20
N GLU A 21 21.86 5.37 -7.50
CA GLU A 21 21.35 6.44 -8.33
C GLU A 21 19.83 6.38 -8.44
N LEU A 22 19.27 5.18 -8.61
CA LEU A 22 17.82 4.97 -8.68
C LEU A 22 17.12 5.44 -7.40
N ILE A 23 17.62 5.02 -6.23
CA ILE A 23 17.05 5.45 -4.94
C ILE A 23 17.09 6.96 -4.80
N SER A 24 18.24 7.60 -5.10
CA SER A 24 18.37 9.06 -5.01
C SER A 24 17.39 9.77 -5.94
N ARG A 25 17.22 9.28 -7.17
CA ARG A 25 16.27 9.83 -8.15
C ARG A 25 14.82 9.66 -7.70
N PHE A 26 14.47 8.47 -7.21
CA PHE A 26 13.14 8.19 -6.68
C PHE A 26 12.77 9.14 -5.54
N LEU A 27 13.66 9.33 -4.57
CA LEU A 27 13.41 10.22 -3.43
C LEU A 27 13.18 11.67 -3.88
N ILE A 28 14.05 12.18 -4.76
CA ILE A 28 13.93 13.55 -5.31
C ILE A 28 12.61 13.67 -6.10
N PHE A 29 12.29 12.68 -6.94
CA PHE A 29 11.08 12.68 -7.74
C PHE A 29 9.82 12.66 -6.86
N ALA A 30 9.76 11.76 -5.89
CA ALA A 30 8.63 11.60 -4.98
C ALA A 30 8.32 12.87 -4.17
N VAL A 31 9.36 13.51 -3.61
CA VAL A 31 9.21 14.79 -2.89
C VAL A 31 8.69 15.88 -3.83
N ASN A 32 9.27 15.99 -5.03
CA ASN A 32 8.87 17.02 -6.00
C ASN A 32 7.43 16.82 -6.49
N VAL A 33 7.03 15.58 -6.75
CA VAL A 33 5.65 15.25 -7.15
C VAL A 33 4.68 15.59 -6.03
N THR A 34 4.97 15.19 -4.80
CA THR A 34 4.12 15.49 -3.64
C THR A 34 4.00 17.00 -3.41
N LYS A 35 5.11 17.74 -3.51
CA LYS A 35 5.09 19.19 -3.42
C LYS A 35 4.25 19.85 -4.52
N LYS A 36 4.38 19.37 -5.76
CA LYS A 36 3.55 19.86 -6.88
C LYS A 36 2.07 19.54 -6.65
N ALA A 37 1.76 18.35 -6.19
CA ALA A 37 0.40 17.94 -5.85
C ALA A 37 -0.23 18.86 -4.79
N ARG A 38 0.50 19.16 -3.71
CA ARG A 38 0.08 20.09 -2.66
C ARG A 38 -0.22 21.49 -3.18
N ASN A 39 0.58 21.98 -4.11
CA ASN A 39 0.40 23.31 -4.70
C ASN A 39 -0.74 23.39 -5.73
N ALA A 40 -1.02 22.29 -6.43
CA ALA A 40 -1.98 22.25 -7.52
C ALA A 40 -3.38 21.78 -7.09
N THR A 41 -3.51 21.20 -5.91
CA THR A 41 -4.75 20.57 -5.43
C THR A 41 -5.14 21.15 -4.08
N LYS A 42 -6.44 21.43 -3.90
CA LYS A 42 -6.92 21.80 -2.56
C LYS A 42 -6.79 20.59 -1.62
N CYS A 43 -6.08 20.79 -0.53
CA CYS A 43 -5.78 19.71 0.40
C CYS A 43 -5.84 20.18 1.86
N LEU A 44 -6.06 19.23 2.76
CA LEU A 44 -5.82 19.33 4.19
C LEU A 44 -4.64 18.43 4.53
N LEU A 45 -3.66 18.98 5.22
CA LEU A 45 -2.43 18.28 5.55
C LEU A 45 -2.37 17.98 7.05
N ASP A 46 -1.64 16.93 7.39
CA ASP A 46 -1.28 16.58 8.78
C ASP A 46 -2.48 16.36 9.71
N ILE A 47 -3.55 15.75 9.20
CA ILE A 47 -4.73 15.41 10.00
C ILE A 47 -4.36 14.24 10.93
N PRO A 48 -4.41 14.42 12.27
CA PRO A 48 -4.02 13.37 13.19
C PRO A 48 -5.10 12.28 13.29
N TYR A 49 -4.68 11.02 13.29
CA TYR A 49 -5.50 9.86 13.64
C TYR A 49 -5.01 9.13 14.90
N GLY A 50 -3.85 9.50 15.41
CA GLY A 50 -3.22 8.92 16.57
C GLY A 50 -2.33 9.94 17.29
N PRO A 51 -1.69 9.54 18.41
CA PRO A 51 -0.98 10.46 19.30
C PRO A 51 0.44 10.82 18.86
N THR A 52 1.02 10.11 17.87
CA THR A 52 2.41 10.31 17.48
C THR A 52 2.54 11.36 16.37
N GLU A 53 3.76 11.89 16.21
CA GLU A 53 4.04 12.89 15.17
C GLU A 53 3.78 12.34 13.76
N ARG A 54 3.96 11.05 13.54
CA ARG A 54 3.80 10.39 12.24
C ARG A 54 2.41 9.81 12.01
N SER A 55 1.58 9.65 13.06
CA SER A 55 0.21 9.14 12.93
C SER A 55 -0.76 10.20 12.39
N LYS A 56 -0.50 10.63 11.17
CA LYS A 56 -1.26 11.65 10.42
C LYS A 56 -1.49 11.19 8.99
N TYR A 57 -2.55 11.72 8.37
CA TYR A 57 -2.78 11.58 6.93
C TYR A 57 -3.05 12.94 6.30
N ASP A 58 -2.91 13.02 4.97
CA ASP A 58 -3.33 14.17 4.18
C ASP A 58 -4.60 13.83 3.38
N ILE A 59 -5.42 14.82 3.06
CA ILE A 59 -6.54 14.67 2.13
C ILE A 59 -6.34 15.62 0.97
N TYR A 60 -6.26 15.08 -0.25
CA TYR A 60 -6.25 15.84 -1.50
C TYR A 60 -7.62 15.79 -2.18
N GLY A 61 -8.05 16.91 -2.78
CA GLY A 61 -9.35 17.03 -3.42
C GLY A 61 -10.49 17.35 -2.43
N ILE A 62 -10.22 18.18 -1.44
CA ILE A 62 -11.22 18.58 -0.43
C ILE A 62 -12.36 19.44 -1.01
N ASP A 63 -12.20 19.97 -2.21
CA ASP A 63 -13.22 20.70 -2.97
C ASP A 63 -14.07 19.80 -3.87
N LEU A 64 -13.79 18.51 -3.93
CA LEU A 64 -14.64 17.53 -4.59
C LEU A 64 -15.93 17.29 -3.78
N PRO A 65 -16.99 16.75 -4.41
CA PRO A 65 -18.21 16.38 -3.70
C PRO A 65 -17.94 15.56 -2.44
N ASN A 66 -18.78 15.70 -1.43
CA ASN A 66 -18.57 14.99 -0.16
C ASN A 66 -18.57 13.47 -0.35
N ASP A 67 -19.43 12.95 -1.22
CA ASP A 67 -19.59 11.55 -1.57
C ASP A 67 -18.57 11.02 -2.60
N ALA A 68 -17.60 11.85 -3.00
CA ALA A 68 -16.57 11.45 -3.96
C ALA A 68 -15.82 10.18 -3.49
N PRO A 69 -15.46 9.27 -4.42
CA PRO A 69 -14.66 8.10 -4.11
C PRO A 69 -13.33 8.46 -3.42
N ILE A 70 -12.83 7.55 -2.60
CA ILE A 70 -11.59 7.75 -1.83
C ILE A 70 -10.56 6.70 -2.22
N PHE A 71 -9.35 7.15 -2.55
CA PHE A 71 -8.17 6.31 -2.76
C PHE A 71 -7.17 6.54 -1.63
N ILE A 72 -7.00 5.54 -0.77
CA ILE A 72 -6.05 5.55 0.34
C ILE A 72 -4.71 5.01 -0.17
N PHE A 73 -3.60 5.66 0.17
CA PHE A 73 -2.27 5.20 -0.20
C PHE A 73 -1.39 4.98 1.05
N ILE A 74 -0.81 3.77 1.14
CA ILE A 74 0.12 3.36 2.20
C ILE A 74 1.50 3.21 1.59
N HIS A 75 2.45 4.06 2.01
CA HIS A 75 3.80 4.08 1.47
C HIS A 75 4.63 2.86 1.87
N GLY A 76 5.69 2.59 1.11
CA GLY A 76 6.68 1.56 1.39
C GLY A 76 7.82 2.05 2.27
N GLY A 77 9.03 1.46 2.06
CA GLY A 77 10.25 1.81 2.78
C GLY A 77 10.61 0.83 3.89
N TYR A 78 10.35 -0.45 3.69
CA TYR A 78 10.71 -1.53 4.64
C TYR A 78 10.29 -1.27 6.09
N TRP A 79 9.17 -0.59 6.31
CA TRP A 79 8.64 -0.19 7.63
C TRP A 79 9.60 0.69 8.45
N GLN A 80 10.68 1.20 7.86
CA GLN A 80 11.75 1.95 8.54
C GLN A 80 12.12 3.27 7.83
N GLU A 81 11.56 3.51 6.63
CA GLU A 81 11.87 4.68 5.82
C GLU A 81 10.63 5.29 5.19
N LEU A 82 10.80 6.46 4.58
CA LEU A 82 9.78 7.24 3.89
C LEU A 82 8.71 7.82 4.82
N SER A 83 7.72 8.44 4.21
CA SER A 83 6.54 9.02 4.86
C SER A 83 5.45 9.30 3.84
N LYS A 84 4.28 9.76 4.29
CA LYS A 84 3.22 10.27 3.41
C LYS A 84 3.66 11.40 2.49
N ASP A 85 4.77 12.10 2.83
CA ASP A 85 5.33 13.20 2.04
C ASP A 85 6.05 12.75 0.76
N PHE A 86 6.19 11.44 0.57
CA PHE A 86 6.71 10.79 -0.64
C PHE A 86 5.60 10.09 -1.45
N ALA A 87 4.33 10.34 -1.15
CA ALA A 87 3.21 9.52 -1.64
C ALA A 87 2.22 10.27 -2.56
N GLY A 88 2.65 11.34 -3.19
CA GLY A 88 1.80 12.19 -4.04
C GLY A 88 1.57 11.69 -5.48
N PHE A 89 2.06 10.52 -5.86
CA PHE A 89 2.07 10.03 -7.25
C PHE A 89 0.68 9.96 -7.90
N ALA A 90 -0.30 9.41 -7.19
CA ALA A 90 -1.65 9.24 -7.73
C ALA A 90 -2.49 10.52 -7.71
N VAL A 91 -2.07 11.54 -6.96
CA VAL A 91 -2.90 12.74 -6.69
C VAL A 91 -3.32 13.48 -7.95
N PRO A 92 -2.42 13.84 -8.90
CA PRO A 92 -2.80 14.68 -10.03
C PRO A 92 -3.88 14.03 -10.90
N VAL A 93 -3.72 12.75 -11.22
CA VAL A 93 -4.65 12.03 -12.11
C VAL A 93 -5.95 11.72 -11.39
N LEU A 94 -5.89 11.19 -10.17
CA LEU A 94 -7.10 10.76 -9.46
C LEU A 94 -7.98 11.95 -9.05
N VAL A 95 -7.39 13.05 -8.58
CA VAL A 95 -8.19 14.25 -8.22
C VAL A 95 -8.82 14.89 -9.46
N ALA A 96 -8.10 14.94 -10.60
CA ALA A 96 -8.68 15.37 -11.86
C ALA A 96 -9.89 14.52 -12.29
N ASN A 97 -9.90 13.23 -11.91
CA ASN A 97 -10.98 12.28 -12.14
C ASN A 97 -11.95 12.17 -10.93
N LYS A 98 -12.05 13.20 -10.10
CA LYS A 98 -13.04 13.31 -9.00
C LYS A 98 -12.87 12.27 -7.88
N ILE A 99 -11.69 11.75 -7.68
CA ILE A 99 -11.34 10.83 -6.60
C ILE A 99 -10.49 11.58 -5.57
N LYS A 100 -10.90 11.54 -4.30
CA LYS A 100 -10.07 12.04 -3.18
C LYS A 100 -8.91 11.09 -2.95
N VAL A 101 -7.71 11.62 -2.68
CA VAL A 101 -6.52 10.81 -2.38
C VAL A 101 -6.06 11.08 -0.96
N ILE A 102 -5.84 10.00 -0.20
CA ILE A 102 -5.47 10.07 1.23
C ILE A 102 -4.21 9.23 1.46
N PRO A 103 -3.00 9.81 1.40
CA PRO A 103 -1.79 9.14 1.85
C PRO A 103 -1.72 9.11 3.37
N ILE A 104 -1.41 7.92 3.93
CA ILE A 104 -1.29 7.69 5.37
C ILE A 104 0.19 7.66 5.76
N GLY A 105 0.56 8.42 6.80
CA GLY A 105 1.82 8.28 7.51
C GLY A 105 1.66 7.32 8.70
N TYR A 106 2.75 6.73 9.14
CA TYR A 106 2.81 5.82 10.28
C TYR A 106 4.20 5.84 10.92
N ASP A 107 4.33 5.39 12.16
CA ASP A 107 5.60 5.28 12.84
C ASP A 107 6.48 4.20 12.22
N LEU A 108 7.78 4.30 12.41
CA LEU A 108 8.77 3.43 11.76
C LEU A 108 9.56 2.61 12.78
N CYS A 109 9.97 1.41 12.35
CA CYS A 109 11.00 0.66 13.04
C CYS A 109 12.33 1.47 13.03
N PRO A 110 13.15 1.35 14.08
CA PRO A 110 13.03 0.49 15.25
C PRO A 110 12.23 1.10 16.41
N ASN A 111 11.63 2.28 16.26
CA ASN A 111 10.90 2.98 17.35
C ASN A 111 9.62 2.23 17.73
N VAL A 112 9.03 1.52 16.79
CA VAL A 112 7.86 0.65 16.97
C VAL A 112 8.10 -0.67 16.25
N LYS A 113 7.29 -1.69 16.54
CA LYS A 113 7.28 -2.97 15.80
C LYS A 113 6.33 -2.89 14.60
N ILE A 114 6.48 -3.80 13.63
CA ILE A 114 5.57 -3.91 12.47
C ILE A 114 4.12 -4.12 12.93
N GLN A 115 3.90 -4.88 14.00
CA GLN A 115 2.57 -5.09 14.57
C GLN A 115 1.92 -3.78 15.05
N ASP A 116 2.71 -2.87 15.67
CA ASP A 116 2.22 -1.55 16.08
C ASP A 116 1.85 -0.70 14.86
N ILE A 117 2.65 -0.78 13.78
CA ILE A 117 2.36 -0.09 12.51
C ILE A 117 1.04 -0.60 11.93
N ILE A 118 0.81 -1.92 11.91
CA ILE A 118 -0.46 -2.51 11.45
C ILE A 118 -1.64 -1.97 12.29
N CYS A 119 -1.48 -1.86 13.60
CA CYS A 119 -2.51 -1.26 14.45
C CYS A 119 -2.77 0.21 14.09
N GLN A 120 -1.71 1.00 13.84
CA GLN A 120 -1.85 2.39 13.41
C GLN A 120 -2.57 2.50 12.07
N ILE A 121 -2.24 1.66 11.08
CA ILE A 121 -2.93 1.63 9.79
C ILE A 121 -4.41 1.30 9.94
N LYS A 122 -4.77 0.34 10.79
CA LYS A 122 -6.19 0.03 11.08
C LYS A 122 -6.92 1.24 11.66
N VAL A 123 -6.33 1.91 12.65
CA VAL A 123 -6.92 3.13 13.24
C VAL A 123 -7.10 4.24 12.21
N ALA A 124 -6.10 4.47 11.34
CA ALA A 124 -6.19 5.45 10.27
C ALA A 124 -7.35 5.12 9.30
N ILE A 125 -7.42 3.86 8.87
CA ILE A 125 -8.47 3.39 7.95
C ILE A 125 -9.85 3.52 8.61
N GLU A 126 -10.01 3.12 9.87
CA GLU A 126 -11.27 3.28 10.60
C GLU A 126 -11.72 4.73 10.69
N THR A 127 -10.78 5.64 10.97
CA THR A 127 -11.05 7.08 11.03
C THR A 127 -11.52 7.62 9.68
N ILE A 128 -10.85 7.20 8.60
CA ILE A 128 -11.22 7.59 7.23
C ILE A 128 -12.58 7.00 6.84
N LEU A 129 -12.84 5.73 7.15
CA LEU A 129 -14.10 5.07 6.84
C LEU A 129 -15.28 5.67 7.60
N SER A 130 -15.09 6.07 8.86
CA SER A 130 -16.11 6.80 9.62
C SER A 130 -16.52 8.09 8.91
N SER A 131 -15.54 8.92 8.54
CA SER A 131 -15.79 10.13 7.76
C SER A 131 -16.42 9.84 6.39
N ALA A 132 -16.03 8.73 5.74
CA ALA A 132 -16.58 8.32 4.46
C ALA A 132 -18.07 7.95 4.55
N VAL A 133 -18.48 7.23 5.60
CA VAL A 133 -19.90 6.94 5.88
C VAL A 133 -20.68 8.25 6.07
N ASP A 134 -20.18 9.13 6.94
CA ASP A 134 -20.86 10.40 7.28
C ASP A 134 -21.03 11.31 6.05
N SER A 135 -20.10 11.23 5.09
CA SER A 135 -20.13 11.99 3.85
C SER A 135 -20.90 11.31 2.71
N GLY A 136 -21.42 10.11 2.90
CA GLY A 136 -22.13 9.34 1.88
C GLY A 136 -21.24 8.74 0.80
N CYS A 137 -19.92 8.65 1.03
CA CYS A 137 -18.98 7.99 0.13
C CYS A 137 -19.36 6.52 -0.05
N ARG A 138 -19.30 6.03 -1.28
CA ARG A 138 -19.72 4.64 -1.59
C ARG A 138 -18.58 3.76 -2.10
N CYS A 139 -17.41 4.33 -2.32
CA CYS A 139 -16.27 3.62 -2.91
C CYS A 139 -14.96 4.06 -2.26
N VAL A 140 -14.32 3.13 -1.56
CA VAL A 140 -12.97 3.30 -1.00
C VAL A 140 -12.06 2.22 -1.59
N TRP A 141 -10.91 2.63 -2.10
CA TRP A 141 -9.82 1.73 -2.48
C TRP A 141 -8.61 1.98 -1.61
N ILE A 142 -7.90 0.92 -1.25
CA ILE A 142 -6.68 0.98 -0.46
C ILE A 142 -5.53 0.47 -1.32
N CYS A 143 -4.54 1.31 -1.56
CA CYS A 143 -3.31 0.96 -2.26
C CYS A 143 -2.16 0.91 -1.27
N GLY A 144 -1.40 -0.16 -1.29
CA GLY A 144 -0.13 -0.26 -0.59
C GLY A 144 1.01 -0.54 -1.57
N HIS A 145 2.15 0.09 -1.38
CA HIS A 145 3.35 -0.16 -2.16
C HIS A 145 4.44 -0.80 -1.30
N SER A 146 5.07 -1.89 -1.78
CA SER A 146 6.19 -2.54 -1.07
C SER A 146 5.78 -2.96 0.36
N ALA A 147 6.46 -2.50 1.39
CA ALA A 147 6.06 -2.68 2.80
C ALA A 147 4.63 -2.17 3.07
N GLY A 148 4.17 -1.13 2.36
CA GLY A 148 2.78 -0.65 2.43
C GLY A 148 1.77 -1.66 1.88
N ALA A 149 2.15 -2.47 0.88
CA ALA A 149 1.31 -3.56 0.38
C ALA A 149 1.15 -4.67 1.43
N HIS A 150 2.19 -4.98 2.17
CA HIS A 150 2.12 -5.86 3.33
C HIS A 150 1.17 -5.31 4.40
N LEU A 151 1.26 -4.01 4.73
CA LEU A 151 0.39 -3.37 5.69
C LEU A 151 -1.09 -3.38 5.24
N ALA A 152 -1.35 -3.16 3.95
CA ALA A 152 -2.69 -3.28 3.38
C ALA A 152 -3.20 -4.74 3.41
N ALA A 153 -2.33 -5.70 3.09
CA ALA A 153 -2.64 -7.13 3.13
C ALA A 153 -3.00 -7.62 4.54
N ALA A 154 -2.39 -7.05 5.59
CA ALA A 154 -2.69 -7.38 6.98
C ALA A 154 -4.18 -7.24 7.34
N LEU A 155 -4.90 -6.35 6.65
CA LEU A 155 -6.34 -6.17 6.85
C LEU A 155 -7.15 -7.41 6.47
N LEU A 156 -6.68 -8.20 5.48
CA LEU A 156 -7.35 -9.43 5.01
C LEU A 156 -7.18 -10.60 5.99
N HIS A 157 -6.18 -10.52 6.87
CA HIS A 157 -5.83 -11.59 7.81
C HIS A 157 -6.34 -11.35 9.23
N ASP A 158 -7.03 -10.23 9.48
CA ASP A 158 -7.67 -9.95 10.77
C ASP A 158 -9.19 -10.09 10.67
N THR A 159 -9.67 -11.33 10.88
CA THR A 159 -11.11 -11.66 10.83
C THR A 159 -11.92 -10.86 11.85
N LYS A 160 -11.38 -10.61 13.05
CA LYS A 160 -12.06 -9.83 14.09
C LYS A 160 -12.22 -8.37 13.67
N TRP A 161 -11.20 -7.81 13.06
CA TRP A 161 -11.27 -6.45 12.54
C TRP A 161 -12.29 -6.34 11.41
N ILE A 162 -12.29 -7.30 10.46
CA ILE A 162 -13.26 -7.35 9.35
C ILE A 162 -14.68 -7.45 9.89
N GLU A 163 -14.93 -8.33 10.87
CA GLU A 163 -16.24 -8.50 11.51
C GLU A 163 -16.70 -7.19 12.16
N CYS A 164 -15.86 -6.57 12.98
CA CYS A 164 -16.14 -5.29 13.63
C CYS A 164 -16.44 -4.18 12.60
N MET A 165 -15.63 -4.08 11.53
CA MET A 165 -15.85 -3.09 10.46
C MET A 165 -17.13 -3.38 9.67
N THR A 166 -17.51 -4.64 9.51
CA THR A 166 -18.74 -5.05 8.83
C THR A 166 -19.97 -4.68 9.67
N GLU A 167 -19.96 -4.96 10.96
CA GLU A 167 -21.04 -4.61 11.89
C GLU A 167 -21.27 -3.09 11.94
N ARG A 168 -20.21 -2.29 11.81
CA ARG A 168 -20.27 -0.81 11.75
C ARG A 168 -20.67 -0.29 10.37
N GLY A 169 -20.83 -1.16 9.37
CA GLY A 169 -21.13 -0.75 7.98
C GLY A 169 -19.95 -0.15 7.24
N TYR A 170 -18.73 -0.26 7.75
CA TYR A 170 -17.51 0.33 7.18
C TYR A 170 -16.87 -0.55 6.13
N PHE A 171 -16.73 -1.85 6.40
CA PHE A 171 -16.07 -2.78 5.48
C PHE A 171 -16.71 -2.82 4.09
N PRO A 172 -18.04 -2.76 3.93
CA PRO A 172 -18.70 -2.74 2.62
C PRO A 172 -18.33 -1.54 1.74
N LEU A 173 -17.76 -0.46 2.32
CA LEU A 173 -17.26 0.70 1.54
C LEU A 173 -15.95 0.38 0.83
N ILE A 174 -15.16 -0.55 1.36
CA ILE A 174 -13.89 -0.97 0.76
C ILE A 174 -14.23 -1.85 -0.43
N LYS A 175 -14.07 -1.32 -1.64
CA LYS A 175 -14.35 -2.03 -2.90
C LYS A 175 -13.11 -2.73 -3.45
N GLY A 176 -11.93 -2.28 -3.09
CA GLY A 176 -10.71 -2.93 -3.56
C GLY A 176 -9.45 -2.61 -2.78
N LEU A 177 -8.50 -3.54 -2.90
CA LEU A 177 -7.11 -3.39 -2.50
C LEU A 177 -6.22 -3.49 -3.74
N LEU A 178 -5.26 -2.57 -3.86
CA LEU A 178 -4.16 -2.64 -4.81
C LEU A 178 -2.86 -2.87 -4.05
N LEU A 179 -2.29 -4.05 -4.21
CA LEU A 179 -1.09 -4.51 -3.52
C LEU A 179 0.08 -4.48 -4.51
N ALA A 180 0.85 -3.40 -4.52
CA ALA A 180 1.88 -3.13 -5.50
C ALA A 180 3.27 -3.50 -4.99
N GLY A 181 3.95 -4.47 -5.61
CA GLY A 181 5.31 -4.89 -5.27
C GLY A 181 5.45 -5.31 -3.81
N GLY A 182 4.49 -6.06 -3.26
CA GLY A 182 4.46 -6.41 -1.85
C GLY A 182 5.44 -7.51 -1.48
N ILE A 183 5.74 -7.59 -0.20
CA ILE A 183 6.51 -8.64 0.45
C ILE A 183 5.62 -9.31 1.49
N TYR A 184 5.55 -10.65 1.50
CA TYR A 184 4.57 -11.39 2.30
C TYR A 184 5.18 -12.54 3.10
N ASN A 185 6.50 -12.77 2.97
CA ASN A 185 7.27 -13.69 3.80
C ASN A 185 8.42 -12.91 4.46
N LEU A 186 8.34 -12.69 5.75
CA LEU A 186 9.33 -11.90 6.48
C LEU A 186 10.54 -12.74 6.97
N GLY A 187 10.44 -14.08 6.92
CA GLY A 187 11.49 -14.97 7.42
C GLY A 187 12.89 -14.67 6.86
N PRO A 188 13.04 -14.60 5.51
CA PRO A 188 14.35 -14.36 4.91
C PRO A 188 14.96 -12.98 5.24
N LEU A 189 14.14 -11.97 5.61
CA LEU A 189 14.66 -10.65 6.00
C LEU A 189 15.59 -10.70 7.21
N THR A 190 15.50 -11.74 8.04
CA THR A 190 16.40 -11.92 9.20
C THR A 190 17.87 -12.01 8.82
N ASN A 191 18.17 -12.38 7.56
CA ASN A 191 19.52 -12.51 7.02
C ASN A 191 19.97 -11.28 6.23
N THR A 192 19.22 -10.18 6.30
CA THR A 192 19.51 -8.94 5.59
C THR A 192 19.78 -7.80 6.56
N SER A 193 20.41 -6.74 6.08
CA SER A 193 20.64 -5.51 6.87
C SER A 193 19.33 -4.83 7.32
N TYR A 194 18.23 -5.06 6.62
CA TYR A 194 16.91 -4.53 7.03
C TYR A 194 16.51 -4.99 8.43
N ASN A 195 16.94 -6.19 8.84
CA ASN A 195 16.59 -6.71 10.16
C ASN A 195 17.26 -5.99 11.34
N GLU A 196 18.28 -5.18 11.10
CA GLU A 196 18.91 -4.37 12.16
C GLU A 196 17.90 -3.42 12.80
N ALA A 197 17.00 -2.84 12.00
CA ALA A 197 15.93 -1.97 12.48
C ALA A 197 14.63 -2.76 12.80
N LEU A 198 14.30 -3.78 12.01
CA LEU A 198 13.06 -4.55 12.18
C LEU A 198 13.08 -5.42 13.43
N LYS A 199 14.26 -6.04 13.76
CA LYS A 199 14.46 -6.93 14.91
C LYS A 199 13.37 -8.01 15.02
N LEU A 200 13.11 -8.67 13.87
CA LEU A 200 12.08 -9.70 13.73
C LEU A 200 12.35 -10.88 14.68
N SER A 201 11.38 -11.20 15.51
CA SER A 201 11.35 -12.42 16.30
C SER A 201 10.71 -13.57 15.51
N GLU A 202 10.86 -14.81 15.97
CA GLU A 202 10.17 -15.96 15.38
C GLU A 202 8.65 -15.80 15.41
N ASP A 203 8.12 -15.17 16.46
CA ASP A 203 6.70 -14.87 16.58
C ASP A 203 6.25 -13.84 15.53
N ASP A 204 7.02 -12.75 15.35
CA ASP A 204 6.75 -11.76 14.31
C ASP A 204 6.74 -12.41 12.91
N ILE A 205 7.72 -13.29 12.63
CA ILE A 205 7.77 -14.02 11.34
C ILE A 205 6.55 -14.90 11.16
N ARG A 206 6.16 -15.66 12.18
CA ARG A 206 5.02 -16.56 12.12
C ARG A 206 3.70 -15.81 11.90
N GLU A 207 3.52 -14.67 12.57
CA GLU A 207 2.26 -13.92 12.56
C GLU A 207 2.13 -12.97 11.37
N LEU A 208 3.26 -12.46 10.86
CA LEU A 208 3.28 -11.43 9.83
C LEU A 208 3.71 -11.92 8.44
N SER A 209 4.05 -13.21 8.30
CA SER A 209 4.36 -13.78 6.97
C SER A 209 3.10 -14.33 6.32
N PHE A 210 2.33 -13.45 5.69
CA PHE A 210 1.00 -13.78 5.15
C PHE A 210 1.01 -14.80 4.01
N SER A 211 2.13 -14.98 3.32
CA SER A 211 2.27 -16.02 2.29
C SER A 211 2.29 -17.44 2.87
N ILE A 212 2.72 -17.61 4.12
CA ILE A 212 2.84 -18.93 4.79
C ILE A 212 1.79 -19.17 5.89
N LEU A 213 1.04 -18.14 6.30
CA LEU A 213 -0.02 -18.30 7.30
C LEU A 213 -1.05 -19.37 6.88
N ASP A 214 -1.52 -20.16 7.83
CA ASP A 214 -2.66 -21.05 7.57
C ASP A 214 -3.94 -20.22 7.47
N THR A 215 -4.61 -20.31 6.32
CA THR A 215 -5.88 -19.62 6.04
C THR A 215 -7.08 -20.56 6.09
N LYS A 216 -6.88 -21.83 6.54
CA LYS A 216 -7.97 -22.76 6.73
C LYS A 216 -8.93 -22.24 7.80
N GLY A 217 -10.18 -22.09 7.41
CA GLY A 217 -11.22 -21.57 8.30
C GLY A 217 -11.42 -20.06 8.25
N ASN A 218 -10.67 -19.31 7.42
CA ASN A 218 -10.98 -17.92 7.17
C ASN A 218 -12.38 -17.79 6.56
N ASN A 219 -13.18 -16.85 7.08
CA ASN A 219 -14.47 -16.51 6.48
C ASN A 219 -14.26 -15.93 5.08
N PRO A 220 -15.07 -16.34 4.09
CA PRO A 220 -14.97 -15.79 2.74
C PRO A 220 -15.25 -14.28 2.72
N ILE A 221 -14.33 -13.52 2.16
CA ILE A 221 -14.48 -12.07 1.94
C ILE A 221 -15.11 -11.87 0.56
N LYS A 222 -16.35 -11.36 0.55
CA LYS A 222 -17.13 -11.15 -0.67
C LYS A 222 -17.18 -9.68 -1.04
N ASN A 223 -17.38 -9.44 -2.36
CA ASN A 223 -17.52 -8.08 -2.92
C ASN A 223 -16.28 -7.18 -2.73
N LEU A 224 -15.13 -7.78 -2.52
CA LEU A 224 -13.84 -7.11 -2.45
C LEU A 224 -12.97 -7.53 -3.63
N LYS A 225 -12.50 -6.57 -4.43
CA LYS A 225 -11.50 -6.79 -5.47
C LYS A 225 -10.10 -6.68 -4.87
N VAL A 226 -9.25 -7.67 -5.06
CA VAL A 226 -7.83 -7.56 -4.73
C VAL A 226 -7.00 -7.67 -6.00
N ILE A 227 -6.16 -6.67 -6.27
CA ILE A 227 -5.19 -6.66 -7.36
C ILE A 227 -3.81 -6.76 -6.75
N ALA A 228 -3.13 -7.87 -6.93
CA ALA A 228 -1.73 -8.05 -6.58
C ALA A 228 -0.88 -7.84 -7.83
N THR A 229 0.00 -6.85 -7.82
CA THR A 229 0.76 -6.45 -9.00
C THR A 229 2.24 -6.27 -8.69
N VAL A 230 3.09 -6.54 -9.67
CA VAL A 230 4.54 -6.42 -9.57
C VAL A 230 5.13 -6.12 -10.94
N GLY A 231 6.25 -5.41 -11.00
CA GLY A 231 6.97 -5.14 -12.24
C GLY A 231 7.82 -6.34 -12.70
N GLU A 232 8.00 -6.52 -13.99
CA GLU A 232 8.87 -7.60 -14.52
C GLU A 232 10.36 -7.37 -14.25
N CYS A 233 10.73 -6.14 -13.92
CA CYS A 233 12.08 -5.75 -13.51
C CYS A 233 12.19 -5.53 -12.01
N ASP A 234 11.31 -6.12 -11.22
CA ASP A 234 11.48 -6.26 -9.78
C ASP A 234 12.33 -7.49 -9.43
N SER A 235 12.70 -7.63 -8.17
CA SER A 235 13.40 -8.81 -7.70
C SER A 235 12.59 -10.10 -7.95
N PRO A 236 13.24 -11.21 -8.34
CA PRO A 236 12.57 -12.51 -8.45
C PRO A 236 11.79 -12.92 -7.20
N VAL A 237 12.24 -12.50 -6.01
CA VAL A 237 11.53 -12.76 -4.76
C VAL A 237 10.21 -12.01 -4.73
N PHE A 238 10.21 -10.71 -5.01
CA PHE A 238 8.98 -9.90 -5.04
C PHE A 238 7.99 -10.40 -6.10
N ILE A 239 8.49 -10.81 -7.28
CA ILE A 239 7.65 -11.39 -8.33
C ILE A 239 7.00 -12.69 -7.85
N ASN A 240 7.77 -13.59 -7.24
CA ASN A 240 7.27 -14.86 -6.75
C ASN A 240 6.31 -14.67 -5.57
N GLU A 241 6.67 -13.86 -4.58
CA GLU A 241 5.84 -13.62 -3.40
C GLU A 241 4.50 -12.96 -3.77
N THR A 242 4.50 -12.01 -4.70
CA THR A 242 3.26 -11.41 -5.17
C THR A 242 2.33 -12.43 -5.84
N ARG A 243 2.91 -13.32 -6.67
CA ARG A 243 2.15 -14.39 -7.33
C ARG A 243 1.60 -15.41 -6.34
N GLU A 244 2.45 -15.90 -5.43
CA GLU A 244 2.09 -16.91 -4.44
C GLU A 244 1.05 -16.37 -3.46
N TYR A 245 1.21 -15.12 -3.04
CA TYR A 245 0.25 -14.45 -2.17
C TYR A 245 -1.12 -14.29 -2.87
N ALA A 246 -1.14 -13.85 -4.12
CA ALA A 246 -2.38 -13.76 -4.90
C ALA A 246 -3.08 -15.13 -5.00
N GLN A 247 -2.35 -16.19 -5.28
CA GLN A 247 -2.88 -17.55 -5.31
C GLN A 247 -3.49 -17.96 -3.94
N LYS A 248 -2.78 -17.64 -2.87
CA LYS A 248 -3.19 -18.01 -1.52
C LYS A 248 -4.51 -17.35 -1.12
N ILE A 249 -4.65 -16.05 -1.33
CA ILE A 249 -5.85 -15.31 -0.91
C ILE A 249 -7.10 -15.68 -1.73
N MET A 250 -6.95 -16.29 -2.92
CA MET A 250 -8.08 -16.86 -3.68
C MET A 250 -8.87 -17.89 -2.90
N SER A 251 -8.31 -18.48 -1.84
CA SER A 251 -9.01 -19.44 -0.99
C SER A 251 -10.11 -18.80 -0.11
N PHE A 252 -10.04 -17.46 0.11
CA PHE A 252 -10.97 -16.76 0.98
C PHE A 252 -11.40 -15.37 0.47
N VAL A 253 -10.84 -14.89 -0.64
CA VAL A 253 -11.28 -13.65 -1.33
C VAL A 253 -11.85 -14.03 -2.68
N ASP A 254 -13.07 -13.60 -2.98
CA ASP A 254 -13.81 -14.03 -4.17
C ASP A 254 -13.34 -13.39 -5.49
N ASN A 255 -12.60 -12.28 -5.45
CA ASN A 255 -12.17 -11.58 -6.64
C ASN A 255 -10.71 -11.12 -6.54
N VAL A 256 -9.80 -11.98 -6.96
CA VAL A 256 -8.35 -11.72 -6.94
C VAL A 256 -7.80 -11.70 -8.36
N GLU A 257 -6.94 -10.74 -8.63
CA GLU A 257 -6.23 -10.59 -9.91
C GLU A 257 -4.73 -10.43 -9.65
N TYR A 258 -3.91 -11.22 -10.35
CA TYR A 258 -2.46 -11.07 -10.38
C TYR A 258 -2.04 -10.40 -11.68
N ILE A 259 -1.24 -9.35 -11.60
CA ILE A 259 -0.76 -8.60 -12.77
C ILE A 259 0.77 -8.49 -12.72
N LEU A 260 1.44 -9.10 -13.69
CA LEU A 260 2.85 -8.85 -13.97
C LEU A 260 2.95 -7.73 -15.00
N LEU A 261 3.41 -6.55 -14.54
CA LEU A 261 3.59 -5.39 -15.40
C LEU A 261 4.80 -5.57 -16.30
N ARG A 262 4.59 -5.40 -17.60
CA ARG A 262 5.61 -5.54 -18.66
C ARG A 262 6.25 -4.20 -19.00
N ASP A 263 7.05 -4.16 -20.05
CA ASP A 263 7.70 -2.94 -20.59
C ASP A 263 8.77 -2.38 -19.65
N ASN A 264 9.56 -3.28 -19.05
CA ASN A 264 10.65 -3.00 -18.11
C ASN A 264 10.24 -2.27 -16.84
N ILE A 265 8.99 -2.35 -16.43
CA ILE A 265 8.51 -1.77 -15.17
C ILE A 265 9.27 -2.38 -14.00
N ASP A 266 9.86 -1.54 -13.18
CA ASP A 266 10.55 -1.92 -11.94
C ASP A 266 9.69 -1.62 -10.69
N HIS A 267 10.28 -1.86 -9.52
CA HIS A 267 9.63 -1.67 -8.23
C HIS A 267 9.13 -0.22 -7.99
N PHE A 268 9.82 0.77 -8.54
CA PHE A 268 9.55 2.19 -8.34
C PHE A 268 8.63 2.74 -9.43
N ASP A 269 8.79 2.27 -10.69
CA ASP A 269 7.91 2.64 -11.80
C ASP A 269 6.44 2.36 -11.50
N ILE A 270 6.15 1.32 -10.71
CA ILE A 270 4.77 0.94 -10.33
C ILE A 270 4.03 2.13 -9.72
N VAL A 271 4.69 2.93 -8.90
CA VAL A 271 4.06 4.09 -8.25
C VAL A 271 4.35 5.40 -8.97
N GLU A 272 5.54 5.56 -9.56
CA GLU A 272 5.90 6.75 -10.34
C GLU A 272 4.95 6.95 -11.51
N ASN A 273 4.59 5.87 -12.21
CA ASN A 273 3.72 5.90 -13.38
C ASN A 273 2.23 6.10 -13.05
N LEU A 274 1.82 6.14 -11.76
CA LEU A 274 0.47 6.57 -11.39
C LEU A 274 0.18 8.04 -11.76
N LEU A 275 1.22 8.80 -12.12
CA LEU A 275 1.10 10.14 -12.72
C LEU A 275 0.59 10.13 -14.17
N ASP A 276 0.66 8.99 -14.85
CA ASP A 276 0.20 8.84 -16.22
C ASP A 276 -1.21 8.22 -16.22
N ALA A 277 -2.16 8.94 -16.82
CA ALA A 277 -3.54 8.48 -16.95
C ALA A 277 -3.66 7.22 -17.85
N GLU A 278 -2.72 7.02 -18.77
CA GLU A 278 -2.70 5.87 -19.68
C GLU A 278 -1.99 4.64 -19.09
N PHE A 279 -1.30 4.80 -17.97
CA PHE A 279 -0.67 3.67 -17.30
C PHE A 279 -1.71 2.64 -16.87
N VAL A 280 -1.39 1.37 -17.10
CA VAL A 280 -2.36 0.26 -16.93
C VAL A 280 -2.99 0.25 -15.51
N LEU A 281 -2.21 0.48 -14.45
CA LEU A 281 -2.76 0.50 -13.09
C LEU A 281 -3.64 1.72 -12.85
N THR A 282 -3.27 2.89 -13.37
CA THR A 282 -4.09 4.10 -13.27
C THR A 282 -5.43 3.89 -13.95
N ARG A 283 -5.43 3.32 -15.17
CA ARG A 283 -6.67 2.98 -15.90
C ARG A 283 -7.52 1.95 -15.14
N LEU A 284 -6.91 0.96 -14.52
CA LEU A 284 -7.64 -0.02 -13.71
C LEU A 284 -8.27 0.62 -12.47
N ILE A 285 -7.52 1.49 -11.77
CA ILE A 285 -8.05 2.25 -10.62
C ILE A 285 -9.27 3.07 -11.07
N LEU A 286 -9.13 3.88 -12.12
CA LEU A 286 -10.23 4.70 -12.64
C LEU A 286 -11.44 3.83 -13.02
N LYS A 287 -11.23 2.74 -13.75
CA LYS A 287 -12.29 1.81 -14.16
C LYS A 287 -13.03 1.21 -12.95
N TYR A 288 -12.30 0.72 -11.95
CA TYR A 288 -12.93 0.05 -10.80
C TYR A 288 -13.53 1.04 -9.78
N MET A 289 -13.07 2.26 -9.75
CA MET A 289 -13.68 3.32 -8.95
C MET A 289 -14.88 4.00 -9.66
N ASN A 290 -15.21 3.55 -10.89
CA ASN A 290 -16.35 4.02 -11.69
C ASN A 290 -16.32 5.54 -11.97
N VAL A 291 -15.20 6.05 -12.47
CA VAL A 291 -14.98 7.42 -12.91
C VAL A 291 -14.45 7.48 -14.33
#